data_9452ba38dae7be45c6d44b84d7227019
#
_entry.id   9452ba38dae7be45c6d44b84d7227019
#
_cell.length_a   1.000
_cell.length_b   1.000
_cell.length_c   1.000
_cell.angle_alpha   90.00
_cell.angle_beta   90.00
_cell.angle_gamma   90.00
#
_symmetry.space_group_name_H-M   'P 1'
#
loop_
_entity.id
_entity.type
_entity.pdbx_description
1 polymer ?
#
loop_
_entity_poly.entity_id
_entity_poly.type
_entity_poly.pdbx_seq_one_letter_code
_entity_poly.pdbx_strand_id
1 'polypeptide(L)'
;MCYSTLEMIRSSAPEGEASSSSYVKHNVHGIVFELPPKYIPPIHPLGRGAYGFVCGAVDAEAREEVAIKKIANAFESKLIAKRTLQEIKLLKHMNHENIIPLRTIITPPRKESFNDVYMVFDMMDADLNRIIRSKQPLNLDHCKYFVYQLLRGLKYIHSANVLHRDLKPNNLFVNENCDLKIGDFGMSRSASDADFMTEYVVTRWYRAPELLLNWSGYTSAIDVWSVGCIMAEIINREPLFPGRDRIHQMRLIMEVIGTPDDSKLDFLQSDKARKYLKQLPMFERKSFSEKFPEAGDDAVDLLGKMLVFHPRERVSVEEALAHPFLASLHDVDDEPVCETPFSFDLDRLSEEELKDITWKETQHMP
;
A
#
# COMPACT_ATOMS: atom_id res chain seq x y z
N MET A 1 15.26 -25.35 8.89
CA MET A 1 14.59 -26.66 9.12
C MET A 1 13.15 -26.52 8.62
N CYS A 2 12.94 -26.65 7.31
CA CYS A 2 11.63 -26.66 6.66
C CYS A 2 11.65 -27.66 5.49
N TYR A 3 12.00 -28.90 5.76
CA TYR A 3 11.99 -30.00 4.77
C TYR A 3 11.32 -31.24 5.36
N SER A 4 10.04 -31.16 5.77
CA SER A 4 9.36 -32.40 6.20
C SER A 4 7.85 -32.46 5.94
N THR A 5 7.23 -31.42 5.37
CA THR A 5 5.76 -31.41 5.20
C THR A 5 5.31 -31.87 3.79
N LEU A 6 6.21 -31.96 2.82
CA LEU A 6 5.88 -32.33 1.43
C LEU A 6 5.84 -33.83 1.15
N GLU A 7 6.33 -34.69 2.06
CA GLU A 7 6.35 -36.14 1.83
C GLU A 7 5.12 -36.90 2.35
N MET A 8 4.22 -36.29 3.12
CA MET A 8 3.03 -36.96 3.69
C MET A 8 1.76 -36.91 2.80
N ILE A 9 1.82 -36.38 1.58
CA ILE A 9 0.62 -36.28 0.70
C ILE A 9 0.55 -37.47 -0.30
N ARG A 10 1.27 -38.58 -0.05
CA ARG A 10 1.12 -39.79 -0.85
C ARG A 10 0.29 -40.85 -0.13
N SER A 11 -1.04 -40.67 0.01
CA SER A 11 -1.98 -41.79 0.07
C SER A 11 -3.45 -41.33 -0.03
N SER A 12 -4.17 -41.96 -0.97
CA SER A 12 -5.62 -42.02 -1.15
C SER A 12 -6.35 -40.79 -1.70
N ALA A 13 -6.35 -40.67 -3.03
CA ALA A 13 -7.48 -40.04 -3.72
C ALA A 13 -8.48 -41.18 -4.10
N PRO A 14 -9.78 -41.06 -3.79
CA PRO A 14 -10.80 -41.87 -4.42
C PRO A 14 -11.13 -41.25 -5.79
N GLU A 15 -11.02 -42.07 -6.84
CA GLU A 15 -11.64 -41.82 -8.15
C GLU A 15 -13.15 -41.83 -7.98
N GLY A 16 -13.84 -40.72 -8.22
CA GLY A 16 -15.28 -40.61 -8.15
C GLY A 16 -15.80 -39.31 -8.68
N GLU A 17 -16.33 -39.33 -9.89
CA GLU A 17 -17.33 -38.45 -10.50
C GLU A 17 -17.24 -36.94 -10.34
N ALA A 18 -17.03 -36.25 -11.48
CA ALA A 18 -17.23 -34.81 -11.65
C ALA A 18 -18.67 -34.41 -11.29
N SER A 19 -18.90 -33.96 -10.04
CA SER A 19 -20.12 -33.31 -9.61
C SER A 19 -19.82 -32.01 -8.89
N SER A 20 -20.42 -30.92 -9.39
CA SER A 20 -20.58 -29.57 -8.78
C SER A 20 -19.49 -29.17 -7.78
N SER A 21 -18.59 -28.28 -8.14
CA SER A 21 -17.54 -27.74 -7.27
C SER A 21 -18.14 -27.20 -5.96
N SER A 22 -18.15 -28.03 -4.93
CA SER A 22 -18.59 -27.62 -3.59
C SER A 22 -17.51 -26.79 -2.93
N TYR A 23 -17.73 -25.48 -2.77
CA TYR A 23 -16.88 -24.60 -1.99
C TYR A 23 -16.73 -25.11 -0.55
N VAL A 24 -15.55 -25.01 0.01
CA VAL A 24 -15.23 -25.44 1.37
C VAL A 24 -15.18 -24.23 2.29
N LYS A 25 -15.84 -24.33 3.45
CA LYS A 25 -15.86 -23.27 4.46
C LYS A 25 -14.75 -23.48 5.47
N HIS A 26 -13.90 -22.47 5.61
CA HIS A 26 -12.80 -22.43 6.57
C HIS A 26 -13.03 -21.29 7.57
N ASN A 27 -12.99 -21.60 8.87
CA ASN A 27 -13.08 -20.58 9.91
C ASN A 27 -11.68 -20.13 10.32
N VAL A 28 -11.34 -18.90 10.03
CA VAL A 28 -10.04 -18.28 10.36
C VAL A 28 -10.30 -17.17 11.37
N HIS A 29 -10.04 -17.43 12.65
CA HIS A 29 -10.28 -16.49 13.76
C HIS A 29 -11.70 -15.87 13.78
N GLY A 30 -12.72 -16.67 13.54
CA GLY A 30 -14.13 -16.23 13.54
C GLY A 30 -14.61 -15.68 12.19
N ILE A 31 -13.74 -15.56 11.20
CA ILE A 31 -14.08 -15.15 9.84
C ILE A 31 -14.19 -16.38 8.95
N VAL A 32 -15.33 -16.54 8.30
CA VAL A 32 -15.55 -17.66 7.38
C VAL A 32 -15.03 -17.30 5.99
N PHE A 33 -14.08 -18.09 5.49
CA PHE A 33 -13.63 -18.08 4.11
C PHE A 33 -14.32 -19.25 3.38
N GLU A 34 -14.98 -18.97 2.27
CA GLU A 34 -15.60 -19.97 1.42
C GLU A 34 -14.80 -20.06 0.12
N LEU A 35 -14.00 -21.10 -0.01
CA LEU A 35 -12.96 -21.23 -1.03
C LEU A 35 -13.19 -22.46 -1.92
N PRO A 36 -12.78 -22.39 -3.22
CA PRO A 36 -12.69 -23.58 -4.07
C PRO A 36 -11.84 -24.68 -3.43
N PRO A 37 -12.11 -25.97 -3.71
CA PRO A 37 -11.36 -27.10 -3.12
C PRO A 37 -9.87 -27.10 -3.40
N LYS A 38 -9.41 -26.40 -4.45
CA LYS A 38 -7.98 -26.28 -4.76
C LYS A 38 -7.16 -25.51 -3.71
N TYR A 39 -7.83 -24.64 -2.91
CA TYR A 39 -7.17 -23.94 -1.82
C TYR A 39 -7.26 -24.77 -0.54
N ILE A 40 -6.17 -25.46 -0.22
CA ILE A 40 -6.10 -26.45 0.86
C ILE A 40 -5.35 -25.92 2.09
N PRO A 41 -5.57 -26.54 3.29
CA PRO A 41 -4.78 -26.24 4.49
C PRO A 41 -3.26 -26.45 4.29
N PRO A 42 -2.43 -25.74 5.11
CA PRO A 42 -2.84 -24.95 6.27
C PRO A 42 -3.45 -23.61 5.90
N ILE A 43 -4.67 -23.30 6.40
CA ILE A 43 -5.27 -21.99 6.23
C ILE A 43 -5.11 -21.22 7.53
N HIS A 44 -4.38 -20.14 7.48
CA HIS A 44 -3.96 -19.38 8.67
C HIS A 44 -4.12 -17.86 8.45
N PRO A 45 -4.37 -17.07 9.51
CA PRO A 45 -4.51 -15.64 9.39
C PRO A 45 -3.16 -14.99 9.07
N LEU A 46 -3.14 -14.11 8.07
CA LEU A 46 -1.99 -13.25 7.75
C LEU A 46 -2.19 -11.83 8.28
N GLY A 47 -3.41 -11.30 8.19
CA GLY A 47 -3.69 -9.95 8.63
C GLY A 47 -5.15 -9.55 8.55
N ARG A 48 -5.42 -8.39 9.16
CA ARG A 48 -6.71 -7.69 9.07
C ARG A 48 -6.45 -6.25 8.66
N GLY A 49 -6.92 -5.88 7.49
CA GLY A 49 -6.90 -4.51 6.99
C GLY A 49 -8.19 -3.74 7.32
N ALA A 50 -8.22 -2.47 6.97
CA ALA A 50 -9.40 -1.63 7.15
C ALA A 50 -10.60 -2.12 6.31
N TYR A 51 -10.35 -2.81 5.21
CA TYR A 51 -11.36 -3.21 4.23
C TYR A 51 -11.40 -4.71 3.95
N GLY A 52 -10.69 -5.54 4.73
CA GLY A 52 -10.69 -6.97 4.48
C GLY A 52 -9.85 -7.78 5.45
N PHE A 53 -9.97 -9.08 5.32
CA PHE A 53 -9.22 -10.09 6.06
C PHE A 53 -8.33 -10.86 5.09
N VAL A 54 -7.12 -11.18 5.50
CA VAL A 54 -6.18 -11.95 4.67
C VAL A 54 -5.83 -13.24 5.37
N CYS A 55 -5.92 -14.36 4.65
CA CYS A 55 -5.42 -15.65 5.08
C CYS A 55 -4.40 -16.20 4.10
N GLY A 56 -3.47 -17.03 4.60
CA GLY A 56 -2.63 -17.89 3.79
C GLY A 56 -3.37 -19.18 3.48
N ALA A 57 -3.10 -19.76 2.32
CA ALA A 57 -3.57 -21.07 1.87
C ALA A 57 -2.56 -21.69 0.92
N VAL A 58 -2.69 -23.00 0.64
CA VAL A 58 -1.91 -23.66 -0.42
C VAL A 58 -2.81 -23.83 -1.65
N ASP A 59 -2.38 -23.30 -2.79
CA ASP A 59 -2.99 -23.64 -4.08
C ASP A 59 -2.44 -25.01 -4.52
N ALA A 60 -3.28 -26.07 -4.44
CA ALA A 60 -2.87 -27.43 -4.72
C ALA A 60 -2.57 -27.67 -6.23
N GLU A 61 -3.11 -26.86 -7.12
CA GLU A 61 -2.87 -26.93 -8.55
C GLU A 61 -1.50 -26.33 -8.89
N ALA A 62 -1.20 -25.14 -8.37
CA ALA A 62 0.09 -24.47 -8.53
C ALA A 62 1.19 -25.07 -7.62
N ARG A 63 0.80 -25.74 -6.53
CA ARG A 63 1.70 -26.25 -5.47
C ARG A 63 2.48 -25.15 -4.76
N GLU A 64 1.85 -24.01 -4.56
CA GLU A 64 2.44 -22.81 -3.97
C GLU A 64 1.57 -22.26 -2.85
N GLU A 65 2.18 -21.56 -1.90
CA GLU A 65 1.45 -20.77 -0.92
C GLU A 65 0.95 -19.48 -1.55
N VAL A 66 -0.27 -19.08 -1.19
CA VAL A 66 -0.93 -17.87 -1.66
C VAL A 66 -1.55 -17.10 -0.51
N ALA A 67 -1.65 -15.79 -0.67
CA ALA A 67 -2.41 -14.92 0.21
C ALA A 67 -3.78 -14.63 -0.39
N ILE A 68 -4.86 -14.86 0.38
CA ILE A 68 -6.24 -14.63 -0.06
C ILE A 68 -6.85 -13.50 0.76
N LYS A 69 -7.09 -12.35 0.12
CA LYS A 69 -7.78 -11.19 0.70
C LYS A 69 -9.28 -11.33 0.48
N LYS A 70 -10.03 -11.39 1.57
CA LYS A 70 -11.50 -11.36 1.57
C LYS A 70 -11.98 -9.95 1.88
N ILE A 71 -12.78 -9.37 0.99
CA ILE A 71 -13.59 -8.18 1.23
C ILE A 71 -15.00 -8.66 1.49
N ALA A 72 -15.42 -8.68 2.76
CA ALA A 72 -16.74 -9.10 3.14
C ALA A 72 -17.77 -8.00 2.80
N ASN A 73 -18.97 -8.41 2.36
CA ASN A 73 -20.06 -7.50 1.97
C ASN A 73 -19.58 -6.37 1.04
N ALA A 74 -18.81 -6.73 0.01
CA ALA A 74 -18.14 -5.79 -0.89
C ALA A 74 -19.10 -4.83 -1.61
N PHE A 75 -20.40 -5.10 -1.58
CA PHE A 75 -21.47 -4.32 -2.22
C PHE A 75 -22.50 -3.78 -1.21
N GLU A 76 -22.17 -3.71 0.09
CA GLU A 76 -23.06 -3.16 1.13
C GLU A 76 -23.27 -1.65 0.99
N SER A 77 -22.30 -0.95 0.38
CA SER A 77 -22.39 0.47 0.07
C SER A 77 -21.66 0.80 -1.23
N LYS A 78 -22.13 1.84 -1.92
CA LYS A 78 -21.48 2.35 -3.14
C LYS A 78 -19.99 2.64 -2.93
N LEU A 79 -19.62 3.15 -1.74
CA LEU A 79 -18.22 3.47 -1.42
C LEU A 79 -17.33 2.21 -1.39
N ILE A 80 -17.80 1.13 -0.73
CA ILE A 80 -17.06 -0.13 -0.66
C ILE A 80 -16.98 -0.78 -2.03
N ALA A 81 -18.11 -0.85 -2.76
CA ALA A 81 -18.17 -1.40 -4.11
C ALA A 81 -17.23 -0.67 -5.08
N LYS A 82 -17.22 0.67 -5.05
CA LYS A 82 -16.31 1.50 -5.85
C LYS A 82 -14.85 1.21 -5.53
N ARG A 83 -14.48 1.16 -4.24
CA ARG A 83 -13.10 0.86 -3.81
C ARG A 83 -12.64 -0.53 -4.23
N THR A 84 -13.52 -1.52 -4.06
CA THR A 84 -13.22 -2.91 -4.43
C THR A 84 -12.97 -3.04 -5.93
N LEU A 85 -13.86 -2.48 -6.76
CA LEU A 85 -13.69 -2.51 -8.21
C LEU A 85 -12.45 -1.73 -8.66
N GLN A 86 -12.19 -0.59 -8.05
CA GLN A 86 -11.02 0.23 -8.38
C GLN A 86 -9.71 -0.48 -8.04
N GLU A 87 -9.62 -1.13 -6.87
CA GLU A 87 -8.46 -1.93 -6.49
C GLU A 87 -8.21 -3.06 -7.50
N ILE A 88 -9.25 -3.79 -7.90
CA ILE A 88 -9.17 -4.85 -8.91
C ILE A 88 -8.65 -4.28 -10.24
N LYS A 89 -9.25 -3.20 -10.73
CA LYS A 89 -8.88 -2.58 -12.01
C LYS A 89 -7.45 -2.08 -12.00
N LEU A 90 -7.02 -1.44 -10.90
CA LEU A 90 -5.64 -0.97 -10.73
C LEU A 90 -4.66 -2.14 -10.75
N LEU A 91 -4.89 -3.17 -9.94
CA LEU A 91 -4.00 -4.34 -9.85
C LEU A 91 -3.90 -5.09 -11.19
N LYS A 92 -4.98 -5.16 -11.97
CA LYS A 92 -4.95 -5.74 -13.33
C LYS A 92 -4.20 -4.86 -14.34
N HIS A 93 -4.16 -3.55 -14.12
CA HIS A 93 -3.47 -2.61 -14.98
C HIS A 93 -1.96 -2.56 -14.69
N MET A 94 -1.56 -2.74 -13.43
CA MET A 94 -0.18 -2.64 -12.99
C MET A 94 0.57 -3.93 -13.25
N ASN A 95 1.71 -3.83 -13.98
CA ASN A 95 2.63 -4.94 -14.21
C ASN A 95 4.06 -4.45 -13.93
N HIS A 96 4.54 -4.66 -12.70
CA HIS A 96 5.85 -4.18 -12.27
C HIS A 96 6.37 -5.05 -11.11
N GLU A 97 7.68 -5.31 -11.09
CA GLU A 97 8.32 -6.17 -10.08
C GLU A 97 8.11 -5.71 -8.64
N ASN A 98 8.07 -4.38 -8.41
CA ASN A 98 7.87 -3.81 -7.08
C ASN A 98 6.39 -3.51 -6.76
N ILE A 99 5.45 -4.14 -7.47
CA ILE A 99 4.00 -4.09 -7.19
C ILE A 99 3.50 -5.52 -6.98
N ILE A 100 2.67 -5.73 -5.95
CA ILE A 100 2.09 -7.05 -5.69
C ILE A 100 1.16 -7.46 -6.84
N PRO A 101 1.40 -8.59 -7.51
CA PRO A 101 0.54 -9.01 -8.62
C PRO A 101 -0.76 -9.62 -8.09
N LEU A 102 -1.88 -9.29 -8.74
CA LEU A 102 -3.15 -9.98 -8.56
C LEU A 102 -3.14 -11.27 -9.40
N ARG A 103 -3.05 -12.44 -8.77
CA ARG A 103 -3.06 -13.73 -9.46
C ARG A 103 -4.42 -14.05 -10.07
N THR A 104 -5.46 -13.98 -9.25
CA THR A 104 -6.83 -14.25 -9.67
C THR A 104 -7.83 -13.69 -8.68
N ILE A 105 -9.12 -13.67 -9.09
CA ILE A 105 -10.26 -13.38 -8.22
C ILE A 105 -11.11 -14.62 -8.17
N ILE A 106 -11.43 -15.12 -6.97
CA ILE A 106 -12.24 -16.31 -6.81
C ILE A 106 -13.69 -15.99 -7.22
N THR A 107 -14.15 -16.64 -8.28
CA THR A 107 -15.53 -16.49 -8.78
C THR A 107 -16.45 -17.37 -7.96
N PRO A 108 -17.49 -16.85 -7.29
CA PRO A 108 -18.44 -17.68 -6.56
C PRO A 108 -19.30 -18.52 -7.52
N PRO A 109 -19.90 -19.62 -7.06
CA PRO A 109 -20.65 -20.54 -7.91
C PRO A 109 -21.86 -19.92 -8.62
N ARG A 110 -22.43 -18.87 -8.03
CA ARG A 110 -23.62 -18.17 -8.54
C ARG A 110 -23.48 -16.67 -8.32
N LYS A 111 -23.96 -15.88 -9.28
CA LYS A 111 -23.96 -14.41 -9.21
C LYS A 111 -24.80 -13.88 -8.05
N GLU A 112 -25.91 -14.57 -7.70
CA GLU A 112 -26.79 -14.21 -6.59
C GLU A 112 -26.08 -14.31 -5.23
N SER A 113 -25.08 -15.19 -5.10
CA SER A 113 -24.26 -15.34 -3.89
C SER A 113 -23.02 -14.43 -3.86
N PHE A 114 -22.83 -13.60 -4.89
CA PHE A 114 -21.66 -12.71 -4.99
C PHE A 114 -21.83 -11.49 -4.09
N ASN A 115 -21.51 -11.66 -2.81
CA ASN A 115 -21.51 -10.58 -1.82
C ASN A 115 -20.11 -10.31 -1.29
N ASP A 116 -19.28 -11.34 -1.20
CA ASP A 116 -17.87 -11.25 -0.80
C ASP A 116 -16.98 -11.31 -2.04
N VAL A 117 -15.89 -10.55 -2.04
CA VAL A 117 -14.86 -10.61 -3.08
C VAL A 117 -13.60 -11.21 -2.48
N TYR A 118 -13.03 -12.20 -3.17
CA TYR A 118 -11.78 -12.85 -2.77
C TYR A 118 -10.72 -12.63 -3.83
N MET A 119 -9.66 -11.92 -3.48
CA MET A 119 -8.51 -11.66 -4.34
C MET A 119 -7.33 -12.52 -3.89
N VAL A 120 -6.66 -13.19 -4.83
CA VAL A 120 -5.53 -14.09 -4.58
C VAL A 120 -4.25 -13.41 -5.03
N PHE A 121 -3.24 -13.41 -4.18
CA PHE A 121 -1.93 -12.79 -4.37
C PHE A 121 -0.81 -13.79 -4.12
N ASP A 122 0.39 -13.43 -4.57
CA ASP A 122 1.61 -14.13 -4.15
C ASP A 122 1.77 -14.06 -2.63
N MET A 123 2.24 -15.17 -2.04
CA MET A 123 2.65 -15.16 -0.64
C MET A 123 3.95 -14.39 -0.50
N MET A 124 4.00 -13.49 0.47
CA MET A 124 5.21 -12.76 0.84
C MET A 124 5.56 -13.09 2.29
N ASP A 125 6.86 -13.13 2.62
CA ASP A 125 7.33 -13.62 3.93
C ASP A 125 6.97 -12.69 5.08
N ALA A 126 7.00 -11.37 4.83
CA ALA A 126 6.67 -10.36 5.84
C ALA A 126 6.20 -9.05 5.21
N ASP A 127 5.57 -8.21 6.00
CA ASP A 127 5.51 -6.78 5.74
C ASP A 127 6.74 -6.06 6.32
N LEU A 128 7.06 -4.88 5.78
CA LEU A 128 8.21 -4.09 6.21
C LEU A 128 8.10 -3.64 7.69
N ASN A 129 6.88 -3.48 8.23
CA ASN A 129 6.68 -3.14 9.63
C ASN A 129 7.17 -4.28 10.56
N ARG A 130 6.92 -5.54 10.19
CA ARG A 130 7.46 -6.70 10.91
C ARG A 130 8.98 -6.72 10.88
N ILE A 131 9.58 -6.41 9.74
CA ILE A 131 11.05 -6.32 9.57
C ILE A 131 11.61 -5.20 10.44
N ILE A 132 11.04 -4.00 10.39
CA ILE A 132 11.46 -2.85 11.19
C ILE A 132 11.39 -3.17 12.69
N ARG A 133 10.34 -3.86 13.15
CA ARG A 133 10.15 -4.22 14.57
C ARG A 133 10.92 -5.47 14.99
N SER A 134 11.47 -6.22 14.06
CA SER A 134 12.25 -7.41 14.37
C SER A 134 13.56 -7.05 15.09
N LYS A 135 14.20 -8.05 15.72
CA LYS A 135 15.53 -7.89 16.32
C LYS A 135 16.67 -8.03 15.30
N GLN A 136 16.34 -8.28 14.02
CA GLN A 136 17.34 -8.38 12.97
C GLN A 136 18.04 -7.05 12.76
N PRO A 137 19.36 -7.02 12.50
CA PRO A 137 20.06 -5.81 12.16
C PRO A 137 19.55 -5.28 10.81
N LEU A 138 19.14 -4.02 10.78
CA LEU A 138 18.91 -3.27 9.55
C LEU A 138 20.01 -2.21 9.48
N ASN A 139 20.87 -2.32 8.49
CA ASN A 139 21.88 -1.32 8.20
C ASN A 139 21.40 -0.34 7.11
N LEU A 140 22.23 0.61 6.80
CA LEU A 140 21.92 1.64 5.81
C LEU A 140 21.78 1.08 4.38
N ASP A 141 22.46 -0.03 4.06
CA ASP A 141 22.32 -0.68 2.74
C ASP A 141 20.96 -1.34 2.57
N HIS A 142 20.41 -1.94 3.62
CA HIS A 142 19.02 -2.43 3.60
C HIS A 142 18.04 -1.26 3.42
N CYS A 143 18.27 -0.13 4.13
CA CYS A 143 17.42 1.07 3.96
C CYS A 143 17.48 1.57 2.51
N LYS A 144 18.69 1.70 1.95
CA LYS A 144 18.91 2.10 0.57
C LYS A 144 18.18 1.21 -0.42
N TYR A 145 18.29 -0.11 -0.26
CA TYR A 145 17.67 -1.09 -1.16
C TYR A 145 16.13 -1.04 -1.09
N PHE A 146 15.54 -0.96 0.10
CA PHE A 146 14.09 -0.83 0.24
C PHE A 146 13.57 0.49 -0.31
N VAL A 147 14.24 1.62 -0.03
CA VAL A 147 13.85 2.94 -0.53
C VAL A 147 13.95 3.01 -2.06
N TYR A 148 15.01 2.45 -2.65
CA TYR A 148 15.17 2.37 -4.09
C TYR A 148 14.01 1.61 -4.74
N GLN A 149 13.72 0.39 -4.28
CA GLN A 149 12.63 -0.43 -4.80
C GLN A 149 11.26 0.23 -4.65
N LEU A 150 11.03 0.89 -3.51
CA LEU A 150 9.80 1.64 -3.25
C LEU A 150 9.64 2.80 -4.23
N LEU A 151 10.69 3.59 -4.47
CA LEU A 151 10.68 4.69 -5.44
C LEU A 151 10.55 4.18 -6.88
N ARG A 152 11.22 3.08 -7.23
CA ARG A 152 11.11 2.42 -8.55
C ARG A 152 9.65 2.02 -8.84
N GLY A 153 8.98 1.37 -7.87
CA GLY A 153 7.56 1.04 -7.96
C GLY A 153 6.67 2.28 -8.04
N LEU A 154 6.98 3.34 -7.28
CA LEU A 154 6.23 4.59 -7.32
C LEU A 154 6.39 5.35 -8.64
N LYS A 155 7.57 5.35 -9.25
CA LYS A 155 7.78 5.90 -10.60
C LYS A 155 6.80 5.27 -11.59
N TYR A 156 6.65 3.95 -11.53
CA TYR A 156 5.70 3.22 -12.37
C TYR A 156 4.24 3.59 -12.05
N ILE A 157 3.85 3.62 -10.78
CA ILE A 157 2.49 3.98 -10.34
C ILE A 157 2.13 5.40 -10.76
N HIS A 158 3.03 6.36 -10.53
CA HIS A 158 2.79 7.77 -10.86
C HIS A 158 2.74 8.02 -12.38
N SER A 159 3.55 7.31 -13.17
CA SER A 159 3.50 7.38 -14.64
C SER A 159 2.19 6.83 -15.21
N ALA A 160 1.52 5.91 -14.50
CA ALA A 160 0.16 5.48 -14.79
C ALA A 160 -0.92 6.50 -14.38
N ASN A 161 -0.55 7.70 -13.93
CA ASN A 161 -1.46 8.72 -13.40
C ASN A 161 -2.23 8.26 -12.15
N VAL A 162 -1.60 7.44 -11.31
CA VAL A 162 -2.19 6.90 -10.07
C VAL A 162 -1.41 7.41 -8.85
N LEU A 163 -2.14 7.74 -7.78
CA LEU A 163 -1.60 8.04 -6.46
C LEU A 163 -1.95 6.91 -5.51
N HIS A 164 -0.96 6.42 -4.74
CA HIS A 164 -1.18 5.32 -3.81
C HIS A 164 -1.97 5.76 -2.57
N ARG A 165 -1.58 6.89 -1.94
CA ARG A 165 -2.28 7.60 -0.86
C ARG A 165 -2.29 6.91 0.52
N ASP A 166 -1.83 5.67 0.64
CA ASP A 166 -1.75 4.93 1.91
C ASP A 166 -0.45 4.14 2.04
N LEU A 167 0.67 4.71 1.58
CA LEU A 167 1.98 4.11 1.80
C LEU A 167 2.32 4.11 3.29
N LYS A 168 2.67 2.93 3.78
CA LYS A 168 3.12 2.67 5.16
C LYS A 168 3.84 1.31 5.19
N PRO A 169 4.68 1.03 6.19
CA PRO A 169 5.41 -0.23 6.25
C PRO A 169 4.54 -1.49 6.18
N ASN A 170 3.27 -1.42 6.66
CA ASN A 170 2.34 -2.56 6.60
C ASN A 170 1.82 -2.88 5.18
N ASN A 171 1.91 -1.93 4.24
CA ASN A 171 1.48 -2.11 2.86
C ASN A 171 2.66 -2.40 1.91
N LEU A 172 3.86 -2.58 2.46
CA LEU A 172 5.07 -2.94 1.75
C LEU A 172 5.46 -4.36 2.13
N PHE A 173 5.35 -5.27 1.19
CA PHE A 173 5.62 -6.68 1.41
C PHE A 173 7.05 -7.02 0.97
N VAL A 174 7.70 -7.92 1.71
CA VAL A 174 9.10 -8.26 1.49
C VAL A 174 9.24 -9.77 1.53
N ASN A 175 10.04 -10.33 0.61
CA ASN A 175 10.41 -11.74 0.61
C ASN A 175 11.78 -11.97 1.31
N GLU A 176 12.21 -13.23 1.40
CA GLU A 176 13.49 -13.64 2.00
C GLU A 176 14.72 -13.01 1.34
N ASN A 177 14.63 -12.63 0.05
CA ASN A 177 15.70 -11.99 -0.71
C ASN A 177 15.71 -10.45 -0.56
N CYS A 178 14.85 -9.89 0.30
CA CYS A 178 14.62 -8.44 0.45
C CYS A 178 13.99 -7.76 -0.78
N ASP A 179 13.34 -8.52 -1.68
CA ASP A 179 12.57 -7.92 -2.76
C ASP A 179 11.28 -7.32 -2.19
N LEU A 180 11.05 -6.04 -2.50
CA LEU A 180 9.93 -5.27 -1.98
C LEU A 180 8.82 -5.15 -3.03
N LYS A 181 7.57 -5.39 -2.59
CA LYS A 181 6.37 -5.16 -3.38
C LYS A 181 5.39 -4.24 -2.66
N ILE A 182 4.93 -3.20 -3.38
CA ILE A 182 3.89 -2.27 -2.93
C ILE A 182 2.54 -2.97 -3.07
N GLY A 183 1.71 -2.93 -2.03
CA GLY A 183 0.37 -3.52 -2.05
C GLY A 183 -0.69 -2.64 -1.38
N ASP A 184 -1.91 -3.17 -1.27
CA ASP A 184 -3.10 -2.50 -0.74
C ASP A 184 -3.49 -1.20 -1.46
N PHE A 185 -3.96 -1.34 -2.69
CA PHE A 185 -4.43 -0.23 -3.55
C PHE A 185 -5.87 0.24 -3.21
N GLY A 186 -6.46 -0.22 -2.10
CA GLY A 186 -7.83 0.13 -1.70
C GLY A 186 -8.09 1.62 -1.46
N MET A 187 -7.04 2.42 -1.27
CA MET A 187 -7.11 3.88 -1.13
C MET A 187 -6.60 4.64 -2.35
N SER A 188 -6.04 3.94 -3.33
CA SER A 188 -5.45 4.55 -4.53
C SER A 188 -6.50 5.22 -5.42
N ARG A 189 -6.11 6.24 -6.16
CA ARG A 189 -6.98 7.01 -7.07
C ARG A 189 -6.19 7.48 -8.29
N SER A 190 -6.93 7.77 -9.38
CA SER A 190 -6.37 8.58 -10.45
C SER A 190 -6.04 9.99 -9.92
N ALA A 191 -4.94 10.57 -10.39
CA ALA A 191 -4.55 11.93 -10.00
C ALA A 191 -5.55 13.01 -10.46
N SER A 192 -6.44 12.66 -11.39
CA SER A 192 -7.54 13.53 -11.85
C SER A 192 -8.79 13.50 -10.96
N ASP A 193 -8.90 12.53 -10.03
CA ASP A 193 -10.08 12.39 -9.19
C ASP A 193 -10.04 13.37 -8.01
N ALA A 194 -10.99 14.29 -7.95
CA ALA A 194 -11.09 15.35 -6.93
C ALA A 194 -11.78 14.88 -5.61
N ASP A 195 -11.59 13.63 -5.21
CA ASP A 195 -12.28 13.06 -4.06
C ASP A 195 -11.56 13.38 -2.73
N PHE A 196 -12.32 13.87 -1.74
CA PHE A 196 -11.81 14.06 -0.39
C PHE A 196 -11.54 12.71 0.29
N MET A 197 -10.36 12.57 0.90
CA MET A 197 -10.07 11.39 1.73
C MET A 197 -11.08 11.28 2.86
N THR A 198 -11.84 10.18 2.89
CA THR A 198 -12.67 9.85 4.06
C THR A 198 -11.78 9.56 5.27
N GLU A 199 -12.05 10.26 6.37
CA GLU A 199 -11.19 10.39 7.56
C GLU A 199 -11.14 9.13 8.46
N TYR A 200 -11.75 8.00 8.07
CA TYR A 200 -11.99 6.87 8.97
C TYR A 200 -10.80 5.90 9.11
N VAL A 201 -10.30 5.80 10.34
CA VAL A 201 -9.55 4.65 10.94
C VAL A 201 -8.25 4.21 10.24
N VAL A 202 -7.63 5.04 9.38
CA VAL A 202 -6.35 4.72 8.74
C VAL A 202 -5.21 5.41 9.47
N THR A 203 -4.08 4.73 9.62
CA THR A 203 -2.86 5.27 10.23
C THR A 203 -2.44 6.56 9.54
N ARG A 204 -2.43 7.68 10.26
CA ARG A 204 -2.11 9.02 9.74
C ARG A 204 -0.63 9.39 9.81
N TRP A 205 0.19 8.53 10.36
CA TRP A 205 1.61 8.79 10.66
C TRP A 205 2.46 9.11 9.42
N TYR A 206 2.04 8.62 8.26
CA TYR A 206 2.72 8.77 6.96
C TYR A 206 2.04 9.78 6.04
N ARG A 207 0.99 10.47 6.52
CA ARG A 207 0.24 11.43 5.71
C ARG A 207 0.95 12.76 5.60
N ALA A 208 1.05 13.26 4.37
CA ALA A 208 1.60 14.57 4.07
C ALA A 208 0.76 15.71 4.68
N PRO A 209 1.40 16.86 5.01
CA PRO A 209 0.72 18.01 5.60
C PRO A 209 -0.52 18.47 4.83
N GLU A 210 -0.44 18.51 3.50
CA GLU A 210 -1.54 18.91 2.62
C GLU A 210 -2.76 18.00 2.74
N LEU A 211 -2.58 16.69 2.95
CA LEU A 211 -3.69 15.76 3.22
C LEU A 211 -4.30 15.99 4.60
N LEU A 212 -3.47 16.28 5.60
CA LEU A 212 -3.93 16.62 6.94
C LEU A 212 -4.70 17.95 6.97
N LEU A 213 -4.43 18.85 6.03
CA LEU A 213 -5.10 20.14 5.88
C LEU A 213 -6.30 20.09 4.93
N ASN A 214 -6.70 18.89 4.46
CA ASN A 214 -7.81 18.66 3.51
C ASN A 214 -7.68 19.50 2.24
N TRP A 215 -6.46 19.66 1.72
CA TRP A 215 -6.26 20.28 0.42
C TRP A 215 -6.60 19.29 -0.70
N SER A 216 -7.49 19.72 -1.61
CA SER A 216 -7.96 18.87 -2.72
C SER A 216 -7.01 18.82 -3.92
N GLY A 217 -6.04 19.75 -4.00
CA GLY A 217 -5.08 19.82 -5.10
C GLY A 217 -3.80 19.00 -4.89
N TYR A 218 -3.83 17.95 -4.06
CA TYR A 218 -2.66 17.12 -3.79
C TYR A 218 -2.19 16.35 -5.04
N THR A 219 -0.89 16.08 -5.10
CA THR A 219 -0.20 15.45 -6.22
C THR A 219 0.57 14.21 -5.77
N SER A 220 1.36 13.60 -6.66
CA SER A 220 2.30 12.52 -6.35
C SER A 220 3.25 12.83 -5.17
N ALA A 221 3.46 14.09 -4.87
CA ALA A 221 4.27 14.53 -3.73
C ALA A 221 3.78 13.98 -2.37
N ILE A 222 2.49 13.61 -2.22
CA ILE A 222 2.00 12.98 -0.98
C ILE A 222 2.64 11.62 -0.72
N ASP A 223 2.86 10.85 -1.78
CA ASP A 223 3.50 9.52 -1.68
C ASP A 223 4.99 9.66 -1.38
N VAL A 224 5.67 10.66 -1.95
CA VAL A 224 7.09 10.98 -1.64
C VAL A 224 7.27 11.36 -0.17
N TRP A 225 6.34 12.12 0.42
CA TRP A 225 6.33 12.37 1.86
C TRP A 225 6.26 11.08 2.67
N SER A 226 5.37 10.17 2.27
CA SER A 226 5.23 8.86 2.92
C SER A 226 6.51 8.04 2.84
N VAL A 227 7.22 8.06 1.68
CA VAL A 227 8.54 7.42 1.53
C VAL A 227 9.55 8.02 2.52
N GLY A 228 9.59 9.34 2.66
CA GLY A 228 10.46 10.00 3.65
C GLY A 228 10.18 9.55 5.10
N CYS A 229 8.89 9.41 5.47
CA CYS A 229 8.52 8.88 6.77
C CYS A 229 8.95 7.41 6.96
N ILE A 230 8.78 6.58 5.92
CA ILE A 230 9.16 5.16 5.94
C ILE A 230 10.69 5.02 6.02
N MET A 231 11.44 5.79 5.22
CA MET A 231 12.90 5.83 5.27
C MET A 231 13.42 6.19 6.67
N ALA A 232 12.85 7.22 7.29
CA ALA A 232 13.19 7.63 8.65
C ALA A 232 12.91 6.53 9.67
N GLU A 233 11.80 5.79 9.51
CA GLU A 233 11.42 4.68 10.39
C GLU A 233 12.32 3.46 10.21
N ILE A 234 12.78 3.14 8.99
CA ILE A 234 13.76 2.07 8.76
C ILE A 234 15.07 2.39 9.49
N ILE A 235 15.55 3.64 9.41
CA ILE A 235 16.80 4.08 10.03
C ILE A 235 16.70 4.03 11.56
N ASN A 236 15.64 4.61 12.14
CA ASN A 236 15.49 4.74 13.60
C ASN A 236 14.74 3.60 14.27
N ARG A 237 14.13 2.69 13.50
CA ARG A 237 13.29 1.59 14.00
C ARG A 237 12.03 2.05 14.75
N GLU A 238 11.70 3.33 14.65
CA GLU A 238 10.53 3.95 15.26
C GLU A 238 9.87 4.94 14.32
N PRO A 239 8.52 5.05 14.32
CA PRO A 239 7.81 6.01 13.48
C PRO A 239 8.26 7.44 13.75
N LEU A 240 8.47 8.21 12.69
CA LEU A 240 8.93 9.60 12.80
C LEU A 240 7.87 10.51 13.42
N PHE A 241 6.59 10.33 13.06
CA PHE A 241 5.46 11.17 13.45
C PHE A 241 4.28 10.34 13.99
N PRO A 242 4.36 9.73 15.20
CA PRO A 242 3.30 8.87 15.75
C PRO A 242 2.15 9.69 16.36
N GLY A 243 1.44 10.46 15.54
CA GLY A 243 0.33 11.32 15.97
C GLY A 243 -0.90 10.54 16.43
N ARG A 244 -1.47 10.91 17.57
CA ARG A 244 -2.69 10.31 18.15
C ARG A 244 -3.96 10.77 17.43
N ASP A 245 -3.97 12.02 17.00
CA ASP A 245 -5.02 12.66 16.24
C ASP A 245 -4.42 13.60 15.19
N ARG A 246 -5.26 14.26 14.40
CA ARG A 246 -4.86 15.15 13.32
C ARG A 246 -4.05 16.36 13.81
N ILE A 247 -4.46 16.95 14.94
CA ILE A 247 -3.80 18.12 15.55
C ILE A 247 -2.41 17.72 16.06
N HIS A 248 -2.34 16.62 16.80
CA HIS A 248 -1.08 16.10 17.30
C HIS A 248 -0.14 15.67 16.18
N GLN A 249 -0.67 15.09 15.10
CA GLN A 249 0.11 14.73 13.91
C GLN A 249 0.78 15.97 13.30
N MET A 250 0.00 17.03 13.05
CA MET A 250 0.52 18.28 12.49
C MET A 250 1.57 18.92 13.40
N ARG A 251 1.34 18.89 14.73
CA ARG A 251 2.29 19.40 15.71
C ARG A 251 3.62 18.64 15.64
N LEU A 252 3.60 17.31 15.63
CA LEU A 252 4.80 16.48 15.53
C LEU A 252 5.60 16.77 14.24
N ILE A 253 4.89 16.96 13.13
CA ILE A 253 5.51 17.37 11.87
C ILE A 253 6.24 18.70 12.04
N MET A 254 5.56 19.73 12.56
CA MET A 254 6.15 21.06 12.74
C MET A 254 7.29 21.06 13.77
N GLU A 255 7.25 20.23 14.80
CA GLU A 255 8.36 20.05 15.76
C GLU A 255 9.65 19.56 15.13
N VAL A 256 9.60 18.92 13.96
CA VAL A 256 10.77 18.38 13.25
C VAL A 256 11.18 19.28 12.08
N ILE A 257 10.22 19.61 11.20
CA ILE A 257 10.54 20.35 9.98
C ILE A 257 10.45 21.89 10.15
N GLY A 258 10.03 22.35 11.32
CA GLY A 258 9.79 23.77 11.62
C GLY A 258 8.39 24.22 11.21
N THR A 259 7.95 25.35 11.76
CA THR A 259 6.71 25.99 11.35
C THR A 259 6.91 26.67 9.99
N PRO A 260 6.07 26.38 8.98
CA PRO A 260 6.18 27.03 7.68
C PRO A 260 5.85 28.53 7.80
N ASP A 261 6.61 29.37 7.11
CA ASP A 261 6.27 30.76 6.94
C ASP A 261 5.10 30.99 5.97
N ASP A 262 4.54 32.22 5.94
CA ASP A 262 3.35 32.52 5.12
C ASP A 262 3.61 32.29 3.61
N SER A 263 4.83 32.38 3.13
CA SER A 263 5.18 32.14 1.72
C SER A 263 5.07 30.67 1.35
N LYS A 264 5.18 29.76 2.31
CA LYS A 264 5.04 28.31 2.15
C LYS A 264 3.59 27.82 2.30
N LEU A 265 2.63 28.72 2.49
CA LEU A 265 1.21 28.45 2.67
C LEU A 265 0.37 28.89 1.45
N ASP A 266 0.97 29.30 0.36
CA ASP A 266 0.29 29.82 -0.83
C ASP A 266 -0.63 28.79 -1.50
N PHE A 267 -0.28 27.49 -1.42
CA PHE A 267 -1.12 26.40 -1.94
C PHE A 267 -2.42 26.19 -1.15
N LEU A 268 -2.48 26.64 0.11
CA LEU A 268 -3.69 26.51 0.94
C LEU A 268 -4.70 27.60 0.57
N GLN A 269 -5.81 27.20 -0.06
CA GLN A 269 -6.92 28.11 -0.38
C GLN A 269 -7.81 28.41 0.83
N SER A 270 -7.79 27.55 1.84
CA SER A 270 -8.64 27.64 3.03
C SER A 270 -8.06 28.59 4.09
N ASP A 271 -8.69 29.74 4.32
CA ASP A 271 -8.34 30.63 5.43
C ASP A 271 -8.45 29.95 6.80
N LYS A 272 -9.37 28.98 6.93
CA LYS A 272 -9.52 28.18 8.16
C LYS A 272 -8.26 27.33 8.43
N ALA A 273 -7.71 26.69 7.39
CA ALA A 273 -6.48 25.92 7.50
C ALA A 273 -5.28 26.82 7.85
N ARG A 274 -5.14 27.98 7.19
CA ARG A 274 -4.08 28.95 7.51
C ARG A 274 -4.20 29.48 8.96
N LYS A 275 -5.41 29.86 9.40
CA LYS A 275 -5.66 30.31 10.79
C LYS A 275 -5.34 29.21 11.79
N TYR A 276 -5.69 27.96 11.49
CA TYR A 276 -5.36 26.82 12.32
C TYR A 276 -3.85 26.66 12.51
N LEU A 277 -3.06 26.69 11.43
CA LEU A 277 -1.59 26.60 11.50
C LEU A 277 -0.98 27.73 12.35
N LYS A 278 -1.49 28.96 12.20
CA LYS A 278 -1.04 30.14 12.99
C LYS A 278 -1.38 30.06 14.49
N GLN A 279 -2.29 29.19 14.90
CA GLN A 279 -2.62 28.94 16.31
C GLN A 279 -1.72 27.90 16.97
N LEU A 280 -0.97 27.13 16.17
CA LEU A 280 0.00 26.17 16.70
C LEU A 280 1.26 26.92 17.20
N PRO A 281 1.97 26.35 18.18
CA PRO A 281 3.24 26.91 18.61
C PRO A 281 4.23 27.04 17.44
N MET A 282 5.05 28.06 17.48
CA MET A 282 6.18 28.22 16.54
C MET A 282 7.30 27.24 16.91
N PHE A 283 7.79 26.51 15.94
CA PHE A 283 8.89 25.57 16.09
C PHE A 283 10.02 25.92 15.11
N GLU A 284 11.25 25.86 15.60
CA GLU A 284 12.42 25.90 14.75
C GLU A 284 12.64 24.53 14.08
N ARG A 285 13.15 24.55 12.84
CA ARG A 285 13.52 23.32 12.12
C ARG A 285 14.66 22.62 12.86
N LYS A 286 14.47 21.32 13.17
CA LYS A 286 15.53 20.48 13.74
C LYS A 286 16.49 20.02 12.66
N SER A 287 17.75 19.86 13.02
CA SER A 287 18.74 19.23 12.14
C SER A 287 18.42 17.75 11.98
N PHE A 288 18.30 17.29 10.74
CA PHE A 288 18.19 15.86 10.47
C PHE A 288 19.48 15.10 10.78
N SER A 289 20.66 15.75 10.68
CA SER A 289 21.94 15.15 11.07
C SER A 289 21.99 14.84 12.57
N GLU A 290 21.44 15.72 13.42
CA GLU A 290 21.33 15.46 14.86
C GLU A 290 20.31 14.36 15.18
N LYS A 291 19.23 14.27 14.40
CA LYS A 291 18.17 13.29 14.60
C LYS A 291 18.56 11.90 14.08
N PHE A 292 19.40 11.82 13.06
CA PHE A 292 19.86 10.61 12.40
C PHE A 292 21.39 10.56 12.29
N PRO A 293 22.12 10.56 13.42
CA PRO A 293 23.58 10.71 13.41
C PRO A 293 24.33 9.59 12.69
N GLU A 294 23.73 8.41 12.58
CA GLU A 294 24.33 7.24 11.93
C GLU A 294 23.93 7.08 10.45
N ALA A 295 23.05 7.97 9.92
CA ALA A 295 22.52 7.83 8.58
C ALA A 295 23.48 8.29 7.47
N GLY A 296 24.46 9.13 7.80
CA GLY A 296 25.35 9.77 6.84
C GLY A 296 24.69 10.93 6.07
N ASP A 297 25.51 11.76 5.45
CA ASP A 297 25.09 13.04 4.86
C ASP A 297 24.09 12.85 3.70
N ASP A 298 24.33 11.88 2.82
CA ASP A 298 23.46 11.65 1.66
C ASP A 298 22.05 11.19 2.06
N ALA A 299 21.92 10.31 3.07
CA ALA A 299 20.62 9.89 3.56
C ALA A 299 19.88 11.03 4.25
N VAL A 300 20.58 11.84 5.04
CA VAL A 300 20.05 13.04 5.71
C VAL A 300 19.56 14.07 4.69
N ASP A 301 20.32 14.29 3.62
CA ASP A 301 19.97 15.21 2.55
C ASP A 301 18.70 14.75 1.80
N LEU A 302 18.63 13.47 1.43
CA LEU A 302 17.45 12.92 0.78
C LEU A 302 16.20 13.01 1.69
N LEU A 303 16.31 12.67 2.98
CA LEU A 303 15.23 12.87 3.96
C LEU A 303 14.78 14.33 4.01
N GLY A 304 15.73 15.26 4.04
CA GLY A 304 15.48 16.70 4.05
C GLY A 304 14.72 17.19 2.82
N LYS A 305 14.95 16.58 1.65
CA LYS A 305 14.28 16.89 0.38
C LYS A 305 12.90 16.23 0.24
N MET A 306 12.70 15.05 0.85
CA MET A 306 11.40 14.38 0.87
C MET A 306 10.45 15.00 1.89
N LEU A 307 10.95 15.42 3.06
CA LEU A 307 10.13 15.93 4.17
C LEU A 307 10.10 17.47 4.16
N VAL A 308 9.64 18.04 3.06
CA VAL A 308 9.40 19.47 2.87
C VAL A 308 7.90 19.75 3.00
N PHE A 309 7.53 20.83 3.75
CA PHE A 309 6.14 21.17 4.00
C PHE A 309 5.38 21.50 2.72
N HIS A 310 5.95 22.34 1.86
CA HIS A 310 5.34 22.75 0.60
C HIS A 310 5.46 21.66 -0.46
N PRO A 311 4.33 21.11 -0.99
CA PRO A 311 4.36 19.95 -1.88
C PRO A 311 5.14 20.16 -3.19
N ARG A 312 5.17 21.40 -3.72
CA ARG A 312 5.91 21.72 -4.97
C ARG A 312 7.42 21.87 -4.77
N GLU A 313 7.88 22.01 -3.52
CA GLU A 313 9.31 22.10 -3.19
C GLU A 313 9.87 20.72 -2.78
N ARG A 314 9.00 19.73 -2.64
CA ARG A 314 9.36 18.37 -2.32
C ARG A 314 9.98 17.72 -3.55
N VAL A 315 11.06 16.97 -3.36
CA VAL A 315 11.74 16.23 -4.43
C VAL A 315 10.73 15.32 -5.16
N SER A 316 10.86 15.20 -6.49
CA SER A 316 10.08 14.23 -7.28
C SER A 316 10.62 12.80 -7.09
N VAL A 317 9.89 11.80 -7.57
CA VAL A 317 10.34 10.40 -7.51
C VAL A 317 11.59 10.20 -8.36
N GLU A 318 11.64 10.80 -9.54
CA GLU A 318 12.76 10.74 -10.48
C GLU A 318 14.01 11.42 -9.90
N GLU A 319 13.86 12.60 -9.31
CA GLU A 319 14.95 13.30 -8.63
C GLU A 319 15.46 12.54 -7.39
N ALA A 320 14.54 11.85 -6.68
CA ALA A 320 14.90 11.03 -5.53
C ALA A 320 15.65 9.76 -5.94
N LEU A 321 15.29 9.11 -7.05
CA LEU A 321 16.02 7.97 -7.61
C LEU A 321 17.43 8.37 -8.06
N ALA A 322 17.59 9.55 -8.67
CA ALA A 322 18.87 10.09 -9.11
C ALA A 322 19.73 10.68 -7.97
N HIS A 323 19.26 10.63 -6.71
CA HIS A 323 19.97 11.22 -5.57
C HIS A 323 21.25 10.44 -5.22
N PRO A 324 22.36 11.11 -4.77
CA PRO A 324 23.60 10.45 -4.39
C PRO A 324 23.44 9.27 -3.42
N PHE A 325 22.47 9.34 -2.50
CA PHE A 325 22.15 8.23 -1.59
C PHE A 325 21.82 6.92 -2.34
N LEU A 326 21.17 6.99 -3.49
CA LEU A 326 20.76 5.84 -4.30
C LEU A 326 21.67 5.56 -5.50
N ALA A 327 22.73 6.35 -5.72
CA ALA A 327 23.56 6.30 -6.92
C ALA A 327 24.13 4.90 -7.25
N SER A 328 24.34 4.04 -6.25
CA SER A 328 24.83 2.67 -6.46
C SER A 328 23.77 1.68 -6.99
N LEU A 329 22.49 2.08 -6.96
CA LEU A 329 21.34 1.25 -7.38
C LEU A 329 20.60 1.87 -8.56
N HIS A 330 20.69 3.19 -8.74
CA HIS A 330 19.99 3.93 -9.77
C HIS A 330 20.43 3.50 -11.18
N ASP A 331 19.48 3.00 -11.96
CA ASP A 331 19.64 2.64 -13.36
C ASP A 331 18.37 3.02 -14.12
N VAL A 332 18.49 4.06 -14.97
CA VAL A 332 17.35 4.59 -15.74
C VAL A 332 16.73 3.53 -16.65
N ASP A 333 17.54 2.61 -17.17
CA ASP A 333 17.07 1.56 -18.08
C ASP A 333 16.33 0.44 -17.32
N ASP A 334 16.58 0.29 -16.02
CA ASP A 334 15.88 -0.67 -15.12
C ASP A 334 14.76 0.00 -14.28
N GLU A 335 14.38 1.21 -14.59
CA GLU A 335 13.30 1.95 -13.92
C GLU A 335 12.13 2.24 -14.86
N PRO A 336 11.33 1.22 -15.21
CA PRO A 336 10.29 1.34 -16.22
C PRO A 336 9.16 2.29 -15.80
N VAL A 337 8.48 2.83 -16.81
CA VAL A 337 7.25 3.61 -16.68
C VAL A 337 6.08 2.84 -17.26
N CYS A 338 4.87 3.12 -16.78
CA CYS A 338 3.64 2.57 -17.35
C CYS A 338 3.33 3.31 -18.67
N GLU A 339 3.26 2.58 -19.78
CA GLU A 339 3.02 3.16 -21.10
C GLU A 339 1.60 3.72 -21.25
N THR A 340 0.64 3.14 -20.52
CA THR A 340 -0.77 3.51 -20.64
C THR A 340 -1.27 4.11 -19.33
N PRO A 341 -1.66 5.39 -19.29
CA PRO A 341 -2.26 5.97 -18.09
C PRO A 341 -3.54 5.24 -17.68
N PHE A 342 -3.71 5.04 -16.38
CA PHE A 342 -4.94 4.48 -15.84
C PHE A 342 -6.04 5.55 -15.87
N SER A 343 -7.20 5.21 -16.45
CA SER A 343 -8.38 6.05 -16.45
C SER A 343 -9.63 5.18 -16.32
N PHE A 344 -10.37 5.38 -15.25
CA PHE A 344 -11.62 4.64 -15.04
C PHE A 344 -12.58 5.46 -14.18
N ASP A 345 -13.65 6.00 -14.81
CA ASP A 345 -14.69 6.79 -14.13
C ASP A 345 -15.73 5.85 -13.49
N LEU A 346 -15.78 5.84 -12.15
CA LEU A 346 -16.73 5.07 -11.36
C LEU A 346 -17.85 5.90 -10.74
N ASP A 347 -17.78 7.24 -10.81
CA ASP A 347 -18.64 8.13 -10.02
C ASP A 347 -20.10 8.06 -10.43
N ARG A 348 -20.34 7.81 -11.71
CA ARG A 348 -21.68 7.75 -12.31
C ARG A 348 -22.38 6.39 -12.15
N LEU A 349 -21.64 5.34 -11.77
CA LEU A 349 -22.18 3.98 -11.67
C LEU A 349 -23.03 3.80 -10.40
N SER A 350 -24.12 3.06 -10.52
CA SER A 350 -24.91 2.56 -9.41
C SER A 350 -24.21 1.39 -8.69
N GLU A 351 -24.69 1.02 -7.49
CA GLU A 351 -24.15 -0.14 -6.76
C GLU A 351 -24.30 -1.45 -7.54
N GLU A 352 -25.42 -1.60 -8.24
CA GLU A 352 -25.71 -2.78 -9.06
C GLU A 352 -24.77 -2.87 -10.27
N GLU A 353 -24.54 -1.75 -10.97
CA GLU A 353 -23.58 -1.68 -12.07
C GLU A 353 -22.14 -1.96 -11.60
N LEU A 354 -21.74 -1.44 -10.42
CA LEU A 354 -20.44 -1.75 -9.82
C LEU A 354 -20.30 -3.24 -9.52
N LYS A 355 -21.34 -3.88 -8.96
CA LYS A 355 -21.38 -5.32 -8.70
C LYS A 355 -21.28 -6.13 -9.99
N ASP A 356 -22.01 -5.73 -11.02
CA ASP A 356 -22.02 -6.39 -12.32
C ASP A 356 -20.66 -6.30 -13.04
N ILE A 357 -20.03 -5.15 -12.99
CA ILE A 357 -18.68 -4.98 -13.55
C ILE A 357 -17.68 -5.81 -12.75
N THR A 358 -17.75 -5.79 -11.41
CA THR A 358 -16.88 -6.59 -10.56
C THR A 358 -17.06 -8.08 -10.85
N TRP A 359 -18.30 -8.55 -11.03
CA TRP A 359 -18.58 -9.92 -11.43
C TRP A 359 -17.91 -10.28 -12.77
N LYS A 360 -18.01 -9.41 -13.76
CA LYS A 360 -17.33 -9.63 -15.07
C LYS A 360 -15.80 -9.72 -14.91
N GLU A 361 -15.21 -8.91 -14.02
CA GLU A 361 -13.77 -8.98 -13.75
C GLU A 361 -13.34 -10.35 -13.20
N THR A 362 -14.19 -11.05 -12.45
CA THR A 362 -13.88 -12.41 -11.96
C THR A 362 -13.86 -13.47 -13.06
N GLN A 363 -14.54 -13.20 -14.19
CA GLN A 363 -14.64 -14.13 -15.33
C GLN A 363 -13.48 -13.99 -16.34
N HIS A 364 -12.74 -12.88 -16.28
CA HIS A 364 -11.69 -12.53 -17.23
C HIS A 364 -10.29 -12.52 -16.56
N MET A 365 -10.09 -13.34 -15.55
CA MET A 365 -8.77 -13.59 -14.97
C MET A 365 -8.11 -14.75 -15.70
N PRO A 366 -6.79 -14.71 -15.95
CA PRO A 366 -6.07 -15.80 -16.54
C PRO A 366 -6.11 -17.07 -15.70
#